data_598d8de04ba9d72e2134b7ca60501839
#
_entry.id   598d8de04ba9d72e2134b7ca60501839
#
_cell.length_a   1.000
_cell.length_b   1.000
_cell.length_c   1.000
_cell.angle_alpha   90.00
_cell.angle_beta   90.00
_cell.angle_gamma   90.00
#
_symmetry.space_group_name_H-M   'P 1'
#
loop_
_entity.id
_entity.type
_entity.pdbx_description
1 polymer ?
#
loop_
_entity_poly.entity_id
_entity_poly.type
_entity_poly.pdbx_seq_one_letter_code
_entity_poly.pdbx_strand_id
1 'polypeptide(L)'
;MYALQLNRERLDRKSLSMQISLQNSKKEVDSVLAGKDGKYTIYEVHKLMTKKLVFFHHNQKIKRYQKDCEIILDVIETVHSQSEYSCPCCGHMDVMENFFDGCNYCGTQFNFEDFQAKVNQVRFRDTAMITFHGLTYALLYIKQLSLCCGGLGVLAYHLIRMIMPYFGKVPPSGIYNLFLGTLGAFIYGTFLGGPAIFAVSILLSLIWAVIVNPVVTAKYNNDIWKNNMIAGKIRKKDAAFSAESLITILNSRMQVLHFANDKAETEAFIKCDVRNLLPRYENIVYLNMERCRMDKCWMDEHFQYIIADLILQCFYFNGKKVKQMKEKVRVRLKRRASAITQILNEKVYLACPNCGASLSLKNGCKCLYCNSEPDLANIDWVIDQYDVVTGSM
;
A
#
# COMPACT_ATOMS: atom_id res chain seq x y z
N MET A 1 3.48 -2.84 -15.41
CA MET A 1 3.78 -4.21 -15.89
C MET A 1 5.27 -4.48 -16.06
N TYR A 2 6.10 -3.55 -16.62
CA TYR A 2 7.54 -3.74 -16.82
C TYR A 2 8.31 -4.11 -15.54
N ALA A 3 8.11 -3.37 -14.44
CA ALA A 3 8.73 -3.66 -13.17
C ALA A 3 8.38 -5.07 -12.61
N LEU A 4 7.18 -5.58 -12.88
CA LEU A 4 6.79 -6.92 -12.48
C LEU A 4 7.50 -8.00 -13.31
N GLN A 5 7.76 -7.73 -14.58
CA GLN A 5 8.55 -8.61 -15.44
C GLN A 5 9.97 -8.71 -14.92
N LEU A 6 10.65 -7.58 -14.67
CA LEU A 6 12.01 -7.55 -14.11
C LEU A 6 12.09 -8.29 -12.75
N ASN A 7 11.08 -8.10 -11.90
CA ASN A 7 11.00 -8.82 -10.63
C ASN A 7 10.89 -10.34 -10.85
N ARG A 8 10.03 -10.78 -11.76
CA ARG A 8 9.86 -12.21 -12.07
C ARG A 8 11.14 -12.82 -12.57
N GLU A 9 11.81 -12.19 -13.54
CA GLU A 9 13.09 -12.64 -14.08
C GLU A 9 14.18 -12.73 -12.99
N ARG A 10 14.18 -11.80 -12.04
CA ARG A 10 15.09 -11.82 -10.89
C ARG A 10 14.79 -12.97 -9.92
N LEU A 11 13.52 -13.22 -9.61
CA LEU A 11 13.12 -14.34 -8.77
C LEU A 11 13.51 -15.67 -9.41
N ASP A 12 13.27 -15.83 -10.70
CA ASP A 12 13.59 -17.05 -11.45
C ASP A 12 15.09 -17.32 -11.43
N ARG A 13 15.94 -16.31 -11.67
CA ARG A 13 17.42 -16.46 -11.60
C ARG A 13 17.93 -16.85 -10.21
N LYS A 14 17.21 -16.51 -9.15
CA LYS A 14 17.56 -16.85 -7.76
C LYS A 14 16.87 -18.14 -7.28
N SER A 15 16.21 -18.87 -8.17
CA SER A 15 15.40 -20.05 -7.84
C SER A 15 14.40 -19.79 -6.73
N LEU A 16 13.86 -18.54 -6.73
CA LEU A 16 12.84 -18.10 -5.79
C LEU A 16 11.49 -18.06 -6.49
N SER A 17 10.45 -18.38 -5.75
CA SER A 17 9.09 -18.03 -6.11
C SER A 17 8.43 -17.21 -5.01
N MET A 18 7.54 -16.31 -5.40
CA MET A 18 6.80 -15.45 -4.50
C MET A 18 5.30 -15.60 -4.75
N GLN A 19 4.57 -15.88 -3.70
CA GLN A 19 3.11 -15.90 -3.74
C GLN A 19 2.56 -14.71 -2.96
N ILE A 20 1.71 -13.94 -3.62
CA ILE A 20 0.95 -12.85 -3.01
C ILE A 20 -0.49 -13.32 -2.90
N SER A 21 -1.02 -13.31 -1.70
CA SER A 21 -2.44 -13.56 -1.47
C SER A 21 -3.07 -12.43 -0.66
N LEU A 22 -4.30 -12.11 -1.01
CA LEU A 22 -5.10 -11.11 -0.36
C LEU A 22 -6.24 -11.82 0.37
N GLN A 23 -6.39 -11.55 1.64
CA GLN A 23 -7.45 -12.12 2.47
C GLN A 23 -8.30 -10.97 2.99
N ASN A 24 -9.62 -11.16 3.02
CA ASN A 24 -10.50 -10.18 3.62
C ASN A 24 -10.04 -9.88 5.04
N SER A 25 -9.89 -8.60 5.36
CA SER A 25 -9.73 -8.20 6.74
C SER A 25 -11.02 -8.50 7.49
N LYS A 26 -10.93 -8.87 8.77
CA LYS A 26 -12.10 -9.02 9.63
C LYS A 26 -12.86 -7.70 9.86
N LYS A 27 -12.33 -6.59 9.33
CA LYS A 27 -12.90 -5.26 9.35
C LYS A 27 -13.42 -4.95 7.96
N GLU A 28 -14.71 -4.92 7.82
CA GLU A 28 -15.35 -4.44 6.60
C GLU A 28 -15.31 -2.91 6.57
N VAL A 29 -14.51 -2.35 5.69
CA VAL A 29 -14.65 -0.97 5.22
C VAL A 29 -14.58 -1.08 3.71
N ASP A 30 -15.70 -1.36 3.09
CA ASP A 30 -15.85 -1.31 1.66
C ASP A 30 -16.52 0.01 1.31
N SER A 31 -15.86 0.87 0.57
CA SER A 31 -16.46 2.07 0.00
C SER A 31 -16.28 2.05 -1.51
N VAL A 32 -17.33 2.38 -2.23
CA VAL A 32 -17.30 2.52 -3.67
C VAL A 32 -17.65 3.96 -3.99
N LEU A 33 -16.70 4.67 -4.59
CA LEU A 33 -16.91 6.01 -5.12
C LEU A 33 -17.14 5.87 -6.63
N ALA A 34 -18.30 6.28 -7.11
CA ALA A 34 -18.60 6.26 -8.54
C ALA A 34 -18.52 7.69 -9.10
N GLY A 35 -17.75 7.86 -10.17
CA GLY A 35 -17.69 9.08 -10.97
C GLY A 35 -18.13 8.78 -12.40
N LYS A 36 -18.76 9.74 -13.07
CA LYS A 36 -19.04 9.68 -14.51
C LYS A 36 -18.24 10.75 -15.20
N ASP A 37 -17.43 10.34 -16.16
CA ASP A 37 -16.88 11.19 -17.22
C ASP A 37 -17.63 10.82 -18.50
N GLY A 38 -17.99 11.77 -19.35
CA GLY A 38 -18.93 11.59 -20.45
C GLY A 38 -18.79 10.34 -21.32
N LYS A 39 -17.64 9.66 -21.24
CA LYS A 39 -17.30 8.44 -22.01
C LYS A 39 -17.24 7.19 -21.14
N TYR A 40 -16.97 7.35 -19.84
CA TYR A 40 -16.72 6.24 -18.93
C TYR A 40 -17.41 6.43 -17.59
N THR A 41 -17.80 5.32 -17.02
CA THR A 41 -18.10 5.23 -15.59
C THR A 41 -16.83 4.73 -14.88
N ILE A 42 -16.40 5.44 -13.84
CA ILE A 42 -15.22 5.12 -13.08
C ILE A 42 -15.67 4.74 -11.68
N TYR A 43 -15.24 3.58 -11.23
CA TYR A 43 -15.46 3.10 -9.88
C TYR A 43 -14.13 3.07 -9.14
N GLU A 44 -14.02 3.81 -8.05
CA GLU A 44 -12.91 3.67 -7.11
C GLU A 44 -13.39 2.82 -5.94
N VAL A 45 -12.89 1.59 -5.86
CA VAL A 45 -13.29 0.62 -4.85
C VAL A 45 -12.19 0.57 -3.79
N HIS A 46 -12.53 0.90 -2.55
CA HIS A 46 -11.65 0.80 -1.40
C HIS A 46 -11.99 -0.43 -0.60
N LYS A 47 -11.00 -1.26 -0.34
CA LYS A 47 -11.17 -2.47 0.47
C LYS A 47 -10.00 -2.68 1.42
N LEU A 48 -10.29 -2.85 2.70
CA LEU A 48 -9.27 -3.22 3.68
C LEU A 48 -9.02 -4.72 3.61
N MET A 49 -7.78 -5.10 3.30
CA MET A 49 -7.38 -6.50 3.14
C MET A 49 -6.07 -6.78 3.89
N THR A 50 -5.89 -8.04 4.22
CA THR A 50 -4.61 -8.53 4.74
C THR A 50 -3.78 -9.08 3.58
N LYS A 51 -2.70 -8.39 3.24
CA LYS A 51 -1.72 -8.82 2.24
C LYS A 51 -0.74 -9.80 2.86
N LYS A 52 -0.63 -10.98 2.28
CA LYS A 52 0.28 -12.04 2.69
C LYS A 52 1.27 -12.31 1.58
N LEU A 53 2.56 -12.16 1.88
CA LEU A 53 3.66 -12.50 1.00
C LEU A 53 4.32 -13.79 1.52
N VAL A 54 4.50 -14.77 0.66
CA VAL A 54 5.21 -16.01 0.99
C VAL A 54 6.30 -16.22 -0.04
N PHE A 55 7.52 -16.40 0.43
CA PHE A 55 8.67 -16.68 -0.41
C PHE A 55 9.04 -18.16 -0.28
N PHE A 56 9.34 -18.78 -1.41
CA PHE A 56 9.80 -20.16 -1.49
C PHE A 56 11.15 -20.18 -2.21
N HIS A 57 12.04 -21.08 -1.78
CA HIS A 57 13.31 -21.36 -2.42
C HIS A 57 13.38 -22.87 -2.62
N HIS A 58 13.57 -23.34 -3.86
CA HIS A 58 13.47 -24.75 -4.21
C HIS A 58 12.19 -25.42 -3.66
N ASN A 59 11.05 -24.75 -3.82
CA ASN A 59 9.73 -25.17 -3.31
C ASN A 59 9.60 -25.26 -1.79
N GLN A 60 10.63 -24.91 -1.03
CA GLN A 60 10.57 -24.84 0.43
C GLN A 60 10.24 -23.41 0.87
N LYS A 61 9.27 -23.28 1.76
CA LYS A 61 8.88 -21.96 2.34
C LYS A 61 9.98 -21.42 3.24
N ILE A 62 10.54 -20.27 2.87
CA ILE A 62 11.65 -19.62 3.61
C ILE A 62 11.23 -18.38 4.37
N LYS A 63 10.15 -17.68 3.96
CA LYS A 63 9.66 -16.48 4.64
C LYS A 63 8.17 -16.29 4.40
N ARG A 64 7.47 -15.86 5.44
CA ARG A 64 6.11 -15.31 5.38
C ARG A 64 6.11 -13.91 5.96
N TYR A 65 5.47 -12.99 5.27
CA TYR A 65 5.18 -11.64 5.73
C TYR A 65 3.69 -11.39 5.57
N GLN A 66 3.10 -10.70 6.55
CA GLN A 66 1.68 -10.38 6.53
C GLN A 66 1.49 -8.98 7.07
N LYS A 67 0.69 -8.18 6.38
CA LYS A 67 0.38 -6.80 6.76
C LYS A 67 -1.00 -6.42 6.27
N ASP A 68 -1.74 -5.68 7.08
CA ASP A 68 -2.99 -5.09 6.65
C ASP A 68 -2.70 -3.89 5.75
N CYS A 69 -3.42 -3.79 4.66
CA CYS A 69 -3.34 -2.71 3.69
C CYS A 69 -4.72 -2.42 3.12
N GLU A 70 -4.94 -1.18 2.77
CA GLU A 70 -6.07 -0.77 1.96
C GLU A 70 -5.72 -1.00 0.48
N ILE A 71 -6.58 -1.71 -0.22
CA ILE A 71 -6.51 -1.86 -1.66
C ILE A 71 -7.48 -0.86 -2.26
N ILE A 72 -6.98 -0.09 -3.20
CA ILE A 72 -7.77 0.84 -3.98
C ILE A 72 -7.73 0.33 -5.42
N LEU A 73 -8.89 -0.02 -5.95
CA LEU A 73 -9.06 -0.48 -7.32
C LEU A 73 -9.78 0.60 -8.11
N ASP A 74 -9.15 1.08 -9.17
CA ASP A 74 -9.81 1.90 -10.16
C ASP A 74 -10.33 1.00 -11.27
N VAL A 75 -11.65 0.90 -11.40
CA VAL A 75 -12.33 0.15 -12.44
C VAL A 75 -12.95 1.16 -13.42
N ILE A 76 -12.68 0.97 -14.69
CA ILE A 76 -13.26 1.77 -15.77
C ILE A 76 -14.20 0.90 -16.56
N GLU A 77 -15.36 1.44 -16.84
CA GLU A 77 -16.34 0.85 -17.74
C GLU A 77 -16.80 1.90 -18.76
N THR A 78 -16.86 1.57 -20.03
CA THR A 78 -17.39 2.48 -21.04
C THR A 78 -18.86 2.77 -20.74
N VAL A 79 -19.27 4.03 -20.93
CA VAL A 79 -20.69 4.38 -20.83
C VAL A 79 -21.43 3.62 -21.92
N HIS A 80 -22.42 2.85 -21.53
CA HIS A 80 -23.31 2.14 -22.46
C HIS A 80 -24.77 2.35 -22.06
N SER A 81 -25.63 2.38 -23.04
CA SER A 81 -27.07 2.20 -22.91
C SER A 81 -27.44 0.76 -23.31
N GLN A 82 -28.70 0.41 -23.29
CA GLN A 82 -29.13 -0.97 -23.61
C GLN A 82 -28.66 -1.46 -24.99
N SER A 83 -28.38 -0.54 -25.96
CA SER A 83 -27.99 -0.88 -27.33
C SER A 83 -26.78 -0.13 -27.88
N GLU A 84 -26.32 0.91 -27.20
CA GLU A 84 -25.25 1.79 -27.70
C GLU A 84 -24.08 1.84 -26.71
N TYR A 85 -22.87 1.93 -27.25
CA TYR A 85 -21.61 2.03 -26.52
C TYR A 85 -20.93 3.36 -26.83
N SER A 86 -20.24 3.91 -25.85
CA SER A 86 -19.44 5.11 -26.05
C SER A 86 -18.07 4.76 -26.63
N CYS A 87 -17.65 5.43 -27.67
CA CYS A 87 -16.31 5.31 -28.22
C CYS A 87 -15.26 5.64 -27.13
N PRO A 88 -14.32 4.74 -26.84
CA PRO A 88 -13.29 4.97 -25.81
C PRO A 88 -12.37 6.15 -26.12
N CYS A 89 -12.27 6.60 -27.37
CA CYS A 89 -11.41 7.71 -27.77
C CYS A 89 -12.16 9.05 -27.77
N CYS A 90 -13.26 9.16 -28.56
CA CYS A 90 -13.93 10.44 -28.76
C CYS A 90 -15.26 10.58 -28.01
N GLY A 91 -15.81 9.50 -27.43
CA GLY A 91 -17.10 9.50 -26.74
C GLY A 91 -18.33 9.42 -27.65
N HIS A 92 -18.15 9.26 -28.96
CA HIS A 92 -19.27 9.06 -29.88
C HIS A 92 -20.05 7.80 -29.50
N MET A 93 -21.38 7.92 -29.42
CA MET A 93 -22.28 6.80 -29.08
C MET A 93 -22.74 6.12 -30.35
N ASP A 94 -22.61 4.80 -30.42
CA ASP A 94 -23.05 3.99 -31.54
C ASP A 94 -23.30 2.55 -31.09
N VAL A 95 -23.93 1.76 -31.95
CA VAL A 95 -24.11 0.31 -31.73
C VAL A 95 -22.76 -0.41 -31.87
N MET A 96 -22.59 -1.53 -31.17
CA MET A 96 -21.32 -2.26 -31.13
C MET A 96 -20.82 -2.69 -32.51
N GLU A 97 -21.74 -3.03 -33.42
CA GLU A 97 -21.45 -3.47 -34.80
C GLU A 97 -20.67 -2.42 -35.56
N ASN A 98 -20.95 -1.13 -35.34
CA ASN A 98 -20.29 -0.02 -36.03
C ASN A 98 -18.87 0.26 -35.49
N PHE A 99 -18.45 -0.41 -34.41
CA PHE A 99 -17.10 -0.31 -33.88
C PHE A 99 -16.15 -1.42 -34.36
N PHE A 100 -16.62 -2.44 -35.09
CA PHE A 100 -15.78 -3.56 -35.53
C PHE A 100 -14.63 -3.14 -36.45
N ASP A 101 -14.88 -2.18 -37.33
CA ASP A 101 -13.85 -1.61 -38.20
C ASP A 101 -13.23 -0.33 -37.67
N GLY A 102 -13.53 0.01 -36.43
CA GLY A 102 -13.13 1.25 -35.75
C GLY A 102 -14.26 2.25 -35.62
N CYS A 103 -14.03 3.33 -34.91
CA CYS A 103 -15.04 4.37 -34.72
C CYS A 103 -15.26 5.17 -36.02
N ASN A 104 -16.47 5.20 -36.53
CA ASN A 104 -16.85 5.95 -37.72
C ASN A 104 -16.61 7.47 -37.62
N TYR A 105 -16.50 7.99 -36.37
CA TYR A 105 -16.30 9.42 -36.12
C TYR A 105 -14.82 9.80 -36.02
N CYS A 106 -14.00 9.04 -35.26
CA CYS A 106 -12.58 9.38 -35.02
C CYS A 106 -11.59 8.40 -35.66
N GLY A 107 -12.06 7.35 -36.33
CA GLY A 107 -11.23 6.36 -37.02
C GLY A 107 -10.42 5.44 -36.13
N THR A 108 -10.52 5.57 -34.79
CA THR A 108 -9.73 4.75 -33.88
C THR A 108 -10.23 3.31 -33.88
N GLN A 109 -9.29 2.35 -34.03
CA GLN A 109 -9.57 0.93 -33.94
C GLN A 109 -9.50 0.45 -32.48
N PHE A 110 -10.36 -0.47 -32.10
CA PHE A 110 -10.51 -1.00 -30.77
C PHE A 110 -10.49 -2.53 -30.75
N ASN A 111 -10.11 -3.09 -29.58
CA ASN A 111 -10.39 -4.46 -29.25
C ASN A 111 -11.70 -4.53 -28.47
N PHE A 112 -12.41 -5.66 -28.58
CA PHE A 112 -13.67 -5.90 -27.84
C PHE A 112 -13.53 -5.71 -26.33
N GLU A 113 -12.33 -6.02 -25.78
CA GLU A 113 -12.00 -5.80 -24.36
C GLU A 113 -12.01 -4.31 -23.95
N ASP A 114 -11.91 -3.38 -24.89
CA ASP A 114 -11.91 -1.95 -24.58
C ASP A 114 -13.28 -1.44 -24.14
N PHE A 115 -14.34 -2.17 -24.47
CA PHE A 115 -15.71 -1.85 -24.09
C PHE A 115 -16.16 -2.53 -22.79
N GLN A 116 -15.38 -3.45 -22.26
CA GLN A 116 -15.67 -4.14 -21.00
C GLN A 116 -15.11 -3.40 -19.78
N ALA A 117 -15.74 -3.65 -18.62
CA ALA A 117 -15.21 -3.19 -17.34
C ALA A 117 -13.80 -3.74 -17.12
N LYS A 118 -12.83 -2.88 -16.90
CA LYS A 118 -11.44 -3.27 -16.68
C LYS A 118 -10.82 -2.56 -15.48
N VAL A 119 -10.00 -3.30 -14.74
CA VAL A 119 -9.18 -2.70 -13.70
C VAL A 119 -8.05 -1.92 -14.35
N ASN A 120 -8.09 -0.60 -14.20
CA ASN A 120 -7.05 0.27 -14.75
C ASN A 120 -5.86 0.39 -13.81
N GLN A 121 -6.10 0.49 -12.51
CA GLN A 121 -5.06 0.67 -11.52
C GLN A 121 -5.38 -0.10 -10.24
N VAL A 122 -4.33 -0.69 -9.65
CA VAL A 122 -4.38 -1.28 -8.32
C VAL A 122 -3.37 -0.55 -7.45
N ARG A 123 -3.84 0.06 -6.39
CA ARG A 123 -3.00 0.76 -5.42
C ARG A 123 -3.06 0.05 -4.07
N PHE A 124 -1.93 -0.07 -3.40
CA PHE A 124 -1.86 -0.58 -2.04
C PHE A 124 -1.46 0.58 -1.13
N ARG A 125 -2.34 0.94 -0.23
CA ARG A 125 -2.06 1.93 0.80
C ARG A 125 -1.81 1.20 2.12
N ASP A 126 -0.61 1.31 2.65
CA ASP A 126 -0.34 0.79 3.99
C ASP A 126 -1.20 1.54 5.01
N THR A 127 -2.07 0.80 5.70
CA THR A 127 -2.87 1.40 6.75
C THR A 127 -1.97 1.74 7.92
N ALA A 128 -1.78 3.04 8.18
CA ALA A 128 -1.12 3.54 9.39
C ALA A 128 -2.01 3.36 10.64
N MET A 129 -3.22 2.88 10.46
CA MET A 129 -4.13 2.59 11.56
C MET A 129 -3.69 1.33 12.29
N ILE A 130 -2.79 1.49 13.23
CA ILE A 130 -2.68 0.57 14.35
C ILE A 130 -3.92 0.80 15.20
N THR A 131 -5.01 0.14 14.86
CA THR A 131 -6.17 0.15 15.73
C THR A 131 -5.86 -0.69 16.94
N PHE A 132 -5.79 -0.04 18.09
CA PHE A 132 -5.69 -0.75 19.36
C PHE A 132 -7.02 -1.45 19.62
N HIS A 133 -7.02 -2.77 19.52
CA HIS A 133 -8.19 -3.61 19.76
C HIS A 133 -8.31 -4.05 21.22
N GLY A 134 -7.75 -3.30 22.16
CA GLY A 134 -7.77 -3.68 23.57
C GLY A 134 -9.17 -3.98 24.09
N LEU A 135 -10.15 -3.11 23.75
CA LEU A 135 -11.54 -3.32 24.14
C LEU A 135 -12.16 -4.54 23.43
N THR A 136 -11.89 -4.71 22.14
CA THR A 136 -12.39 -5.88 21.37
C THR A 136 -11.79 -7.18 21.90
N TYR A 137 -10.49 -7.20 22.19
CA TYR A 137 -9.85 -8.36 22.81
C TYR A 137 -10.38 -8.61 24.22
N ALA A 138 -10.58 -7.58 25.03
CA ALA A 138 -11.18 -7.73 26.35
C ALA A 138 -12.57 -8.33 26.28
N LEU A 139 -13.42 -7.90 25.35
CA LEU A 139 -14.76 -8.44 25.15
C LEU A 139 -14.73 -9.89 24.64
N LEU A 140 -13.82 -10.22 23.71
CA LEU A 140 -13.68 -11.58 23.18
C LEU A 140 -13.17 -12.58 24.22
N TYR A 141 -12.26 -12.15 25.07
CA TYR A 141 -11.57 -13.02 26.04
C TYR A 141 -12.01 -12.77 27.49
N ILE A 142 -13.06 -11.99 27.73
CA ILE A 142 -13.50 -11.62 29.08
C ILE A 142 -13.76 -12.84 29.95
N LYS A 143 -14.35 -13.92 29.39
CA LYS A 143 -14.59 -15.16 30.12
C LYS A 143 -13.31 -15.84 30.57
N GLN A 144 -12.34 -15.98 29.63
CA GLN A 144 -11.06 -16.62 29.95
C GLN A 144 -10.26 -15.78 30.95
N LEU A 145 -10.22 -14.47 30.77
CA LEU A 145 -9.53 -13.55 31.66
C LEU A 145 -10.17 -13.52 33.05
N SER A 146 -11.50 -13.54 33.15
CA SER A 146 -12.21 -13.62 34.42
C SER A 146 -11.93 -14.94 35.16
N LEU A 147 -11.90 -16.07 34.46
CA LEU A 147 -11.52 -17.35 35.01
C LEU A 147 -10.06 -17.38 35.52
N CYS A 148 -9.14 -16.77 34.76
CA CYS A 148 -7.75 -16.60 35.21
C CYS A 148 -7.67 -15.77 36.53
N CYS A 149 -8.46 -14.68 36.61
CA CYS A 149 -8.56 -13.91 37.85
C CYS A 149 -9.15 -14.71 39.01
N GLY A 150 -10.11 -15.58 38.73
CA GLY A 150 -10.62 -16.56 39.71
C GLY A 150 -9.52 -17.48 40.23
N GLY A 151 -8.70 -18.04 39.33
CA GLY A 151 -7.55 -18.85 39.68
C GLY A 151 -6.50 -18.10 40.52
N LEU A 152 -6.20 -16.84 40.13
CA LEU A 152 -5.31 -15.98 40.94
C LEU A 152 -5.90 -15.66 42.30
N GLY A 153 -7.21 -15.47 42.42
CA GLY A 153 -7.90 -15.31 43.71
C GLY A 153 -7.74 -16.54 44.63
N VAL A 154 -7.83 -17.73 44.08
CA VAL A 154 -7.55 -18.97 44.83
C VAL A 154 -6.11 -19.03 45.30
N LEU A 155 -5.15 -18.73 44.43
CA LEU A 155 -3.73 -18.69 44.81
C LEU A 155 -3.48 -17.68 45.92
N ALA A 156 -4.02 -16.47 45.79
CA ALA A 156 -3.91 -15.44 46.82
C ALA A 156 -4.49 -15.88 48.17
N TYR A 157 -5.68 -16.54 48.16
CA TYR A 157 -6.30 -17.08 49.36
C TYR A 157 -5.41 -18.09 50.05
N HIS A 158 -4.85 -19.05 49.32
CA HIS A 158 -3.95 -20.05 49.91
C HIS A 158 -2.64 -19.45 50.43
N LEU A 159 -2.07 -18.47 49.70
CA LEU A 159 -0.88 -17.72 50.16
C LEU A 159 -1.16 -16.97 51.45
N ILE A 160 -2.28 -16.23 51.52
CA ILE A 160 -2.67 -15.51 52.76
C ILE A 160 -2.86 -16.50 53.89
N ARG A 161 -3.48 -17.63 53.67
CA ARG A 161 -3.68 -18.67 54.67
C ARG A 161 -2.36 -19.26 55.17
N MET A 162 -1.37 -19.44 54.32
CA MET A 162 -0.01 -19.88 54.73
C MET A 162 0.72 -18.84 55.57
N ILE A 163 0.49 -17.56 55.31
CA ILE A 163 1.20 -16.46 56.00
C ILE A 163 0.49 -16.09 57.31
N MET A 164 -0.80 -16.33 57.48
CA MET A 164 -1.58 -16.01 58.68
C MET A 164 -0.93 -16.44 60.01
N PRO A 165 -0.36 -17.65 60.15
CA PRO A 165 0.27 -18.07 61.39
C PRO A 165 1.45 -17.20 61.79
N TYR A 166 2.20 -16.65 60.85
CA TYR A 166 3.36 -15.75 61.13
C TYR A 166 2.93 -14.42 61.77
N PHE A 167 1.64 -14.05 61.60
CA PHE A 167 1.05 -12.87 62.22
C PHE A 167 0.20 -13.20 63.45
N GLY A 168 0.35 -14.40 64.05
CA GLY A 168 -0.38 -14.83 65.22
C GLY A 168 -1.88 -15.11 64.98
N LYS A 169 -2.31 -15.24 63.73
CA LYS A 169 -3.70 -15.53 63.36
C LYS A 169 -3.84 -17.01 62.96
N VAL A 170 -4.78 -17.72 63.59
CA VAL A 170 -5.07 -19.10 63.26
C VAL A 170 -6.00 -19.15 62.06
N PRO A 171 -5.60 -19.77 60.92
CA PRO A 171 -6.49 -19.90 59.79
C PRO A 171 -7.65 -20.86 60.11
N PRO A 172 -8.85 -20.67 59.55
CA PRO A 172 -10.00 -21.56 59.75
C PRO A 172 -9.61 -23.02 59.48
N SER A 173 -9.81 -23.90 60.43
CA SER A 173 -9.50 -25.34 60.32
C SER A 173 -10.71 -26.12 59.76
N GLY A 174 -10.41 -27.24 59.12
CA GLY A 174 -11.41 -28.16 58.59
C GLY A 174 -11.58 -28.09 57.06
N ILE A 175 -11.86 -29.26 56.47
CA ILE A 175 -12.01 -29.46 55.01
C ILE A 175 -13.13 -28.59 54.46
N TYR A 176 -14.25 -28.45 55.19
CA TYR A 176 -15.37 -27.63 54.80
C TYR A 176 -15.04 -26.15 54.66
N ASN A 177 -14.32 -25.60 55.66
CA ASN A 177 -13.88 -24.20 55.61
C ASN A 177 -12.83 -23.96 54.53
N LEU A 178 -11.99 -24.94 54.24
CA LEU A 178 -11.04 -24.90 53.16
C LEU A 178 -11.75 -24.86 51.81
N PHE A 179 -12.74 -25.71 51.61
CA PHE A 179 -13.52 -25.78 50.37
C PHE A 179 -14.32 -24.49 50.12
N LEU A 180 -15.08 -24.03 51.12
CA LEU A 180 -15.85 -22.78 51.01
C LEU A 180 -14.97 -21.57 50.79
N GLY A 181 -13.81 -21.49 51.46
CA GLY A 181 -12.86 -20.41 51.29
C GLY A 181 -12.25 -20.42 49.89
N THR A 182 -11.89 -21.57 49.35
CA THR A 182 -11.38 -21.73 47.98
C THR A 182 -12.43 -21.35 46.93
N LEU A 183 -13.63 -21.85 47.10
CA LEU A 183 -14.76 -21.55 46.20
C LEU A 183 -15.11 -20.06 46.26
N GLY A 184 -15.18 -19.48 47.45
CA GLY A 184 -15.40 -18.06 47.66
C GLY A 184 -14.32 -17.21 46.96
N ALA A 185 -13.06 -17.53 47.16
CA ALA A 185 -11.93 -16.83 46.52
C ALA A 185 -11.96 -16.91 45.01
N PHE A 186 -12.37 -18.06 44.43
CA PHE A 186 -12.58 -18.22 43.00
C PHE A 186 -13.70 -17.33 42.51
N ILE A 187 -14.86 -17.37 43.15
CA ILE A 187 -16.03 -16.56 42.77
C ILE A 187 -15.70 -15.08 42.87
N TYR A 188 -15.13 -14.60 43.98
CA TYR A 188 -14.74 -13.20 44.14
C TYR A 188 -13.69 -12.77 43.12
N GLY A 189 -12.66 -13.59 42.88
CA GLY A 189 -11.63 -13.32 41.88
C GLY A 189 -12.22 -13.18 40.47
N THR A 190 -13.18 -14.05 40.13
CA THR A 190 -13.86 -14.02 38.83
C THR A 190 -14.77 -12.79 38.72
N PHE A 191 -15.57 -12.49 39.75
CA PHE A 191 -16.51 -11.36 39.72
C PHE A 191 -15.82 -9.98 39.78
N LEU A 192 -14.75 -9.85 40.55
CA LEU A 192 -13.99 -8.58 40.64
C LEU A 192 -12.98 -8.43 39.51
N GLY A 193 -12.35 -9.51 39.07
CA GLY A 193 -11.35 -9.50 38.03
C GLY A 193 -11.91 -9.14 36.67
N GLY A 194 -13.09 -9.61 36.30
CA GLY A 194 -13.73 -9.28 35.02
C GLY A 194 -13.98 -7.79 34.82
N PRO A 195 -14.68 -7.12 35.74
CA PRO A 195 -14.88 -5.66 35.68
C PRO A 195 -13.58 -4.87 35.75
N ALA A 196 -12.60 -5.29 36.55
CA ALA A 196 -11.30 -4.61 36.64
C ALA A 196 -10.54 -4.69 35.30
N ILE A 197 -10.46 -5.86 34.66
CA ILE A 197 -9.86 -6.02 33.33
C ILE A 197 -10.59 -5.15 32.29
N PHE A 198 -11.92 -5.12 32.35
CA PHE A 198 -12.71 -4.30 31.45
C PHE A 198 -12.41 -2.80 31.64
N ALA A 199 -12.38 -2.32 32.89
CA ALA A 199 -12.04 -0.94 33.20
C ALA A 199 -10.63 -0.55 32.72
N VAL A 200 -9.64 -1.40 32.97
CA VAL A 200 -8.25 -1.20 32.49
C VAL A 200 -8.20 -1.19 30.97
N SER A 201 -8.94 -2.08 30.31
CA SER A 201 -9.00 -2.11 28.84
C SER A 201 -9.64 -0.87 28.23
N ILE A 202 -10.67 -0.31 28.88
CA ILE A 202 -11.26 0.99 28.47
C ILE A 202 -10.24 2.10 28.66
N LEU A 203 -9.58 2.16 29.81
CA LEU A 203 -8.56 3.18 30.10
C LEU A 203 -7.42 3.15 29.08
N LEU A 204 -6.87 1.95 28.79
CA LEU A 204 -5.83 1.78 27.79
C LEU A 204 -6.31 2.15 26.38
N SER A 205 -7.56 1.84 26.05
CA SER A 205 -8.15 2.23 24.75
C SER A 205 -8.33 3.75 24.64
N LEU A 206 -8.70 4.42 25.72
CA LEU A 206 -8.80 5.88 25.78
C LEU A 206 -7.41 6.54 25.67
N ILE A 207 -6.42 6.05 26.41
CA ILE A 207 -5.03 6.54 26.32
C ILE A 207 -4.53 6.37 24.86
N TRP A 208 -4.78 5.22 24.25
CA TRP A 208 -4.43 4.99 22.86
C TRP A 208 -5.11 5.98 21.92
N ALA A 209 -6.43 6.15 22.05
CA ALA A 209 -7.22 7.04 21.16
C ALA A 209 -6.82 8.51 21.29
N VAL A 210 -6.54 8.96 22.52
CA VAL A 210 -6.29 10.39 22.80
C VAL A 210 -4.80 10.76 22.66
N ILE A 211 -3.88 9.87 22.99
CA ILE A 211 -2.45 10.19 23.03
C ILE A 211 -1.70 9.53 21.88
N VAL A 212 -1.82 8.20 21.76
CA VAL A 212 -0.98 7.44 20.83
C VAL A 212 -1.45 7.60 19.38
N ASN A 213 -2.76 7.46 19.14
CA ASN A 213 -3.30 7.53 17.78
C ASN A 213 -3.06 8.90 17.11
N PRO A 214 -3.29 10.06 17.75
CA PRO A 214 -2.97 11.36 17.17
C PRO A 214 -1.47 11.51 16.84
N VAL A 215 -0.57 11.02 17.70
CA VAL A 215 0.87 11.11 17.46
C VAL A 215 1.29 10.24 16.26
N VAL A 216 0.74 9.03 16.15
CA VAL A 216 1.03 8.11 15.04
C VAL A 216 0.45 8.62 13.73
N THR A 217 -0.79 9.14 13.75
CA THR A 217 -1.47 9.62 12.55
C THR A 217 -1.04 11.02 12.14
N ALA A 218 -0.57 11.87 13.08
CA ALA A 218 -0.12 13.23 12.78
C ALA A 218 1.01 13.25 11.73
N LYS A 219 1.94 12.30 11.82
CA LYS A 219 3.03 12.18 10.86
C LYS A 219 2.53 11.82 9.45
N TYR A 220 1.56 10.92 9.37
CA TYR A 220 0.95 10.51 8.12
C TYR A 220 0.08 11.62 7.52
N ASN A 221 -0.76 12.25 8.35
CA ASN A 221 -1.60 13.37 7.93
C ASN A 221 -0.77 14.57 7.46
N ASN A 222 0.39 14.82 8.10
CA ASN A 222 1.31 15.86 7.69
C ASN A 222 1.91 15.58 6.30
N ASP A 223 2.18 14.32 5.96
CA ASP A 223 2.67 13.98 4.62
C ASP A 223 1.57 14.18 3.56
N ILE A 224 0.35 13.74 3.83
CA ILE A 224 -0.80 13.96 2.93
C ILE A 224 -1.00 15.46 2.73
N TRP A 225 -1.00 16.24 3.81
CA TRP A 225 -1.15 17.69 3.75
C TRP A 225 -0.04 18.34 2.90
N LYS A 226 1.24 17.98 3.14
CA LYS A 226 2.36 18.47 2.36
C LYS A 226 2.27 18.09 0.89
N ASN A 227 1.94 16.84 0.61
CA ASN A 227 1.77 16.35 -0.77
C ASN A 227 0.67 17.13 -1.50
N ASN A 228 -0.46 17.38 -0.83
CA ASN A 228 -1.57 18.15 -1.40
C ASN A 228 -1.21 19.63 -1.58
N MET A 229 -0.44 20.22 -0.67
CA MET A 229 0.05 21.58 -0.80
C MET A 229 1.01 21.73 -2.01
N ILE A 230 1.93 20.80 -2.20
CA ILE A 230 2.83 20.77 -3.35
C ILE A 230 2.05 20.54 -4.65
N ALA A 231 1.11 19.57 -4.64
CA ALA A 231 0.24 19.31 -5.77
C ALA A 231 -0.59 20.55 -6.15
N GLY A 232 -1.09 21.30 -5.18
CA GLY A 232 -1.83 22.54 -5.41
C GLY A 232 -0.98 23.63 -6.11
N LYS A 233 0.34 23.69 -5.85
CA LYS A 233 1.23 24.60 -6.57
C LYS A 233 1.41 24.18 -8.03
N ILE A 234 1.53 22.88 -8.29
CA ILE A 234 1.70 22.34 -9.63
C ILE A 234 0.43 22.49 -10.45
N ARG A 235 -0.74 22.25 -9.84
CA ARG A 235 -2.08 22.36 -10.47
C ARG A 235 -2.36 23.76 -11.04
N LYS A 236 -1.68 24.80 -10.59
CA LYS A 236 -1.79 26.14 -11.20
C LYS A 236 -1.39 26.16 -12.67
N LYS A 237 -0.51 25.25 -13.11
CA LYS A 237 -0.07 25.11 -14.51
C LYS A 237 -0.50 23.81 -15.16
N ASP A 238 -0.68 22.78 -14.37
CA ASP A 238 -1.08 21.43 -14.78
C ASP A 238 -2.30 21.00 -13.93
N ALA A 239 -3.49 21.42 -14.38
CA ALA A 239 -4.75 21.22 -13.63
C ALA A 239 -5.02 19.74 -13.31
N ALA A 240 -4.51 18.86 -14.15
CA ALA A 240 -4.68 17.41 -14.07
C ALA A 240 -3.71 16.71 -13.10
N PHE A 241 -2.74 17.46 -12.54
CA PHE A 241 -1.74 16.86 -11.66
C PHE A 241 -2.35 16.36 -10.35
N SER A 242 -2.08 15.09 -10.03
CA SER A 242 -2.48 14.44 -8.77
C SER A 242 -1.25 13.96 -7.99
N ALA A 243 -1.23 14.24 -6.69
CA ALA A 243 -0.20 13.71 -5.79
C ALA A 243 -0.21 12.18 -5.77
N GLU A 244 -1.37 11.57 -5.79
CA GLU A 244 -1.53 10.11 -5.75
C GLU A 244 -1.02 9.44 -7.03
N SER A 245 -1.33 10.03 -8.20
CA SER A 245 -0.79 9.56 -9.47
C SER A 245 0.73 9.64 -9.51
N LEU A 246 1.32 10.74 -9.02
CA LEU A 246 2.77 10.86 -8.92
C LEU A 246 3.38 9.80 -8.00
N ILE A 247 2.78 9.55 -6.83
CA ILE A 247 3.23 8.51 -5.89
C ILE A 247 3.21 7.13 -6.56
N THR A 248 2.19 6.84 -7.35
CA THR A 248 2.09 5.58 -8.09
C THR A 248 3.17 5.45 -9.17
N ILE A 249 3.40 6.52 -9.94
CA ILE A 249 4.48 6.59 -10.92
C ILE A 249 5.83 6.37 -10.22
N LEU A 250 6.06 7.05 -9.13
CA LEU A 250 7.29 6.97 -8.36
C LEU A 250 7.55 5.56 -7.83
N ASN A 251 6.51 4.90 -7.28
CA ASN A 251 6.61 3.50 -6.84
C ASN A 251 7.02 2.57 -7.99
N SER A 252 6.44 2.75 -9.16
CA SER A 252 6.82 1.98 -10.36
C SER A 252 8.27 2.24 -10.78
N ARG A 253 8.74 3.51 -10.74
CA ARG A 253 10.14 3.86 -11.06
C ARG A 253 11.12 3.26 -10.05
N MET A 254 10.76 3.29 -8.76
CA MET A 254 11.56 2.64 -7.71
C MET A 254 11.66 1.13 -7.94
N GLN A 255 10.57 0.47 -8.29
CA GLN A 255 10.60 -0.95 -8.61
C GLN A 255 11.48 -1.26 -9.82
N VAL A 256 11.42 -0.44 -10.88
CA VAL A 256 12.31 -0.60 -12.05
C VAL A 256 13.77 -0.49 -11.61
N LEU A 257 14.16 0.55 -10.86
CA LEU A 257 15.53 0.73 -10.39
C LEU A 257 16.03 -0.46 -9.56
N HIS A 258 15.18 -0.96 -8.65
CA HIS A 258 15.58 -2.01 -7.72
C HIS A 258 15.58 -3.41 -8.35
N PHE A 259 14.86 -3.60 -9.46
CA PHE A 259 14.78 -4.89 -10.15
C PHE A 259 15.57 -4.93 -11.46
N ALA A 260 16.08 -3.79 -11.93
CA ALA A 260 16.92 -3.77 -13.12
C ALA A 260 18.25 -4.50 -12.91
N ASN A 261 18.76 -5.07 -13.99
CA ASN A 261 20.01 -5.80 -14.02
C ASN A 261 21.13 -4.96 -14.63
N ASP A 262 20.75 -4.12 -15.56
CA ASP A 262 21.67 -3.22 -16.24
C ASP A 262 21.10 -1.80 -16.39
N LYS A 263 21.95 -0.91 -16.88
CA LYS A 263 21.59 0.49 -17.08
C LYS A 263 20.51 0.68 -18.16
N ALA A 264 20.53 -0.15 -19.20
CA ALA A 264 19.61 0.00 -20.34
C ALA A 264 18.16 -0.19 -19.89
N GLU A 265 17.91 -1.09 -18.94
CA GLU A 265 16.58 -1.33 -18.37
C GLU A 265 16.03 -0.13 -17.58
N THR A 266 16.90 0.78 -17.11
CA THR A 266 16.51 1.94 -16.31
C THR A 266 16.53 3.27 -17.09
N GLU A 267 17.22 3.33 -18.22
CA GLU A 267 17.56 4.56 -18.91
C GLU A 267 16.37 5.42 -19.33
N ALA A 268 15.25 4.76 -19.68
CA ALA A 268 14.00 5.46 -19.99
C ALA A 268 13.43 6.24 -18.80
N PHE A 269 13.62 5.75 -17.58
CA PHE A 269 12.95 6.22 -16.38
C PHE A 269 13.85 7.00 -15.42
N ILE A 270 15.15 6.74 -15.49
CA ILE A 270 16.15 7.24 -14.55
C ILE A 270 17.30 7.85 -15.33
N LYS A 271 17.50 9.14 -15.14
CA LYS A 271 18.50 9.95 -15.85
C LYS A 271 19.75 10.22 -15.03
N CYS A 272 19.80 9.78 -13.76
CA CYS A 272 21.00 9.84 -12.94
C CYS A 272 21.90 8.61 -13.15
N ASP A 273 23.15 8.70 -12.68
CA ASP A 273 24.08 7.56 -12.73
C ASP A 273 23.66 6.46 -11.71
N VAL A 274 23.29 5.31 -12.23
CA VAL A 274 22.82 4.18 -11.42
C VAL A 274 23.86 3.05 -11.30
N ARG A 275 25.06 3.20 -11.88
CA ARG A 275 26.07 2.12 -11.93
C ARG A 275 26.44 1.60 -10.54
N ASN A 276 26.50 2.47 -9.53
CA ASN A 276 26.80 2.09 -8.15
C ASN A 276 25.56 1.56 -7.40
N LEU A 277 24.36 1.83 -7.90
CA LEU A 277 23.11 1.42 -7.26
C LEU A 277 22.68 0.02 -7.68
N LEU A 278 22.89 -0.35 -8.93
CA LEU A 278 22.47 -1.68 -9.45
C LEU A 278 23.09 -2.86 -8.67
N PRO A 279 24.40 -2.89 -8.39
CA PRO A 279 24.99 -3.95 -7.57
C PRO A 279 24.42 -3.99 -6.14
N ARG A 280 24.15 -2.79 -5.57
CA ARG A 280 23.54 -2.66 -4.25
C ARG A 280 22.17 -3.33 -4.18
N TYR A 281 21.40 -3.27 -5.26
CA TYR A 281 20.01 -3.75 -5.31
C TYR A 281 19.87 -5.15 -5.93
N GLU A 282 20.95 -5.79 -6.34
CA GLU A 282 20.95 -7.09 -7.00
C GLU A 282 20.18 -8.18 -6.22
N ASN A 283 20.24 -8.13 -4.90
CA ASN A 283 19.63 -9.13 -4.02
C ASN A 283 18.23 -8.76 -3.53
N ILE A 284 17.67 -7.65 -3.97
CA ILE A 284 16.30 -7.26 -3.63
C ILE A 284 15.33 -8.07 -4.48
N VAL A 285 14.40 -8.76 -3.81
CA VAL A 285 13.41 -9.66 -4.41
C VAL A 285 11.98 -9.15 -4.30
N TYR A 286 11.74 -8.13 -3.46
CA TYR A 286 10.46 -7.44 -3.37
C TYR A 286 10.67 -6.04 -2.79
N LEU A 287 9.93 -5.08 -3.33
CA LEU A 287 9.93 -3.68 -2.90
C LEU A 287 8.49 -3.18 -2.72
N ASN A 288 8.27 -2.45 -1.64
CA ASN A 288 7.06 -1.67 -1.43
C ASN A 288 7.43 -0.28 -0.93
N MET A 289 6.88 0.76 -1.52
CA MET A 289 7.03 2.12 -1.01
C MET A 289 6.06 2.33 0.15
N GLU A 290 6.59 2.37 1.36
CA GLU A 290 5.79 2.52 2.59
C GLU A 290 5.31 3.96 2.78
N ARG A 291 6.12 4.93 2.33
CA ARG A 291 5.88 6.35 2.54
C ARG A 291 6.49 7.18 1.43
N CYS A 292 5.78 8.22 1.01
CA CYS A 292 6.27 9.26 0.12
C CYS A 292 5.85 10.62 0.64
N ARG A 293 6.81 11.53 0.81
CA ARG A 293 6.59 12.91 1.19
C ARG A 293 7.26 13.83 0.19
N MET A 294 6.47 14.62 -0.51
CA MET A 294 7.01 15.71 -1.35
C MET A 294 7.51 16.81 -0.42
N ASP A 295 8.73 17.31 -0.68
CA ASP A 295 9.37 18.36 0.12
C ASP A 295 9.31 19.72 -0.56
N LYS A 296 9.72 19.79 -1.82
CA LYS A 296 9.80 21.02 -2.62
C LYS A 296 9.38 20.78 -4.06
N CYS A 297 8.85 21.82 -4.69
CA CYS A 297 8.68 21.88 -6.14
C CYS A 297 9.14 23.25 -6.64
N TRP A 298 9.73 23.29 -7.80
CA TRP A 298 10.09 24.51 -8.54
C TRP A 298 10.09 24.25 -10.03
N MET A 299 10.24 25.29 -10.80
CA MET A 299 10.32 25.26 -12.24
C MET A 299 11.39 26.24 -12.69
N ASP A 300 12.17 25.85 -13.67
CA ASP A 300 12.99 26.74 -14.48
C ASP A 300 12.40 26.93 -15.88
N GLU A 301 13.15 27.52 -16.80
CA GLU A 301 12.69 27.76 -18.17
C GLU A 301 12.38 26.48 -18.95
N HIS A 302 13.04 25.38 -18.62
CA HIS A 302 12.99 24.15 -19.39
C HIS A 302 12.26 23.00 -18.65
N PHE A 303 12.39 22.95 -17.33
CA PHE A 303 11.93 21.79 -16.54
C PHE A 303 11.16 22.18 -15.29
N GLN A 304 10.29 21.28 -14.90
CA GLN A 304 9.66 21.22 -13.59
C GLN A 304 10.39 20.20 -12.73
N TYR A 305 10.54 20.48 -11.45
CA TYR A 305 11.21 19.61 -10.49
C TYR A 305 10.36 19.38 -9.25
N ILE A 306 10.47 18.17 -8.71
CA ILE A 306 9.91 17.80 -7.41
C ILE A 306 10.98 17.06 -6.64
N ILE A 307 11.20 17.42 -5.36
CA ILE A 307 11.98 16.62 -4.42
C ILE A 307 10.99 15.83 -3.54
N ALA A 308 11.23 14.53 -3.40
CA ALA A 308 10.46 13.66 -2.54
C ALA A 308 11.36 12.80 -1.65
N ASP A 309 10.98 12.67 -0.38
CA ASP A 309 11.56 11.74 0.58
C ASP A 309 10.73 10.48 0.62
N LEU A 310 11.37 9.34 0.44
CA LEU A 310 10.73 8.02 0.38
C LEU A 310 11.20 7.14 1.54
N ILE A 311 10.32 6.29 2.03
CA ILE A 311 10.67 5.15 2.86
C ILE A 311 10.30 3.90 2.07
N LEU A 312 11.31 3.13 1.72
CA LEU A 312 11.20 1.90 0.97
C LEU A 312 11.33 0.71 1.91
N GLN A 313 10.42 -0.23 1.79
CA GLN A 313 10.48 -1.53 2.45
C GLN A 313 11.00 -2.54 1.45
N CYS A 314 12.24 -2.96 1.62
CA CYS A 314 12.93 -3.89 0.75
C CYS A 314 13.02 -5.27 1.38
N PHE A 315 12.85 -6.29 0.57
CA PHE A 315 13.10 -7.67 0.96
C PHE A 315 14.28 -8.19 0.13
N TYR A 316 15.35 -8.58 0.79
CA TYR A 316 16.53 -9.08 0.12
C TYR A 316 16.81 -10.53 0.47
N PHE A 317 17.30 -11.27 -0.51
CA PHE A 317 17.67 -12.67 -0.39
C PHE A 317 19.19 -12.83 -0.27
N ASN A 318 19.66 -13.45 0.79
CA ASN A 318 21.08 -13.67 1.05
C ASN A 318 21.58 -15.07 0.68
N GLY A 319 20.90 -15.75 -0.26
CA GLY A 319 21.21 -17.14 -0.65
C GLY A 319 20.51 -18.20 0.20
N LYS A 320 20.08 -17.89 1.43
CA LYS A 320 19.41 -18.85 2.34
C LYS A 320 18.06 -18.33 2.87
N LYS A 321 17.97 -17.05 3.20
CA LYS A 321 16.80 -16.45 3.86
C LYS A 321 16.44 -15.11 3.21
N VAL A 322 15.17 -14.79 3.22
CA VAL A 322 14.68 -13.46 2.88
C VAL A 322 14.62 -12.61 4.14
N LYS A 323 15.33 -11.50 4.16
CA LYS A 323 15.32 -10.51 5.23
C LYS A 323 14.62 -9.24 4.75
N GLN A 324 14.01 -8.53 5.67
CA GLN A 324 13.36 -7.24 5.44
C GLN A 324 14.25 -6.13 5.95
N MET A 325 14.34 -5.05 5.18
CA MET A 325 15.02 -3.82 5.57
C MET A 325 14.21 -2.60 5.16
N LYS A 326 14.45 -1.46 5.79
CA LYS A 326 13.90 -0.17 5.40
C LYS A 326 15.04 0.72 4.91
N GLU A 327 14.83 1.35 3.77
CA GLU A 327 15.74 2.32 3.21
C GLU A 327 15.04 3.67 3.09
N LYS A 328 15.75 4.74 3.47
CA LYS A 328 15.29 6.11 3.24
C LYS A 328 16.07 6.69 2.07
N VAL A 329 15.34 7.16 1.08
CA VAL A 329 15.92 7.75 -0.12
C VAL A 329 15.30 9.12 -0.39
N ARG A 330 16.11 10.01 -0.93
CA ARG A 330 15.67 11.29 -1.47
C ARG A 330 15.81 11.26 -2.97
N VAL A 331 14.74 11.61 -3.66
CA VAL A 331 14.71 11.62 -5.12
C VAL A 331 14.36 13.02 -5.62
N ARG A 332 14.99 13.42 -6.71
CA ARG A 332 14.56 14.55 -7.51
C ARG A 332 13.95 14.04 -8.80
N LEU A 333 12.73 14.43 -9.01
CA LEU A 333 11.99 14.18 -10.24
C LEU A 333 12.11 15.39 -11.15
N LYS A 334 12.17 15.15 -12.44
CA LYS A 334 12.17 16.20 -13.46
C LYS A 334 11.23 15.85 -14.59
N ARG A 335 10.56 16.87 -15.15
CA ARG A 335 9.70 16.80 -16.31
C ARG A 335 9.80 18.11 -17.08
N ARG A 336 9.63 18.13 -18.39
CA ARG A 336 9.66 19.34 -19.19
C ARG A 336 8.63 20.37 -18.70
N ALA A 337 9.00 21.67 -18.68
CA ALA A 337 8.15 22.73 -18.15
C ALA A 337 6.82 22.89 -18.92
N SER A 338 6.82 22.59 -20.21
CA SER A 338 5.63 22.61 -21.08
C SER A 338 4.79 21.33 -21.01
N ALA A 339 5.30 20.27 -20.38
CA ALA A 339 4.55 19.03 -20.27
C ALA A 339 3.43 19.18 -19.25
N ILE A 340 2.25 18.76 -19.64
CA ILE A 340 1.08 18.67 -18.77
C ILE A 340 0.70 17.19 -18.59
N THR A 341 0.10 16.89 -17.45
CA THR A 341 -0.41 15.56 -17.18
C THR A 341 -1.54 15.26 -18.15
N GLN A 342 -1.30 14.28 -19.01
CA GLN A 342 -2.32 13.85 -19.98
C GLN A 342 -3.29 12.96 -19.24
N ILE A 343 -4.55 13.34 -19.32
CA ILE A 343 -5.65 12.54 -18.80
C ILE A 343 -6.48 12.06 -19.98
N LEU A 344 -6.66 10.76 -20.02
CA LEU A 344 -7.72 10.15 -20.77
C LEU A 344 -8.72 9.64 -19.75
N ASN A 345 -9.91 10.26 -19.68
CA ASN A 345 -10.97 9.88 -18.76
C ASN A 345 -10.52 9.86 -17.27
N GLU A 346 -10.06 11.02 -16.79
CA GLU A 346 -9.55 11.23 -15.44
C GLU A 346 -8.31 10.38 -15.04
N LYS A 347 -7.69 9.68 -16.00
CA LYS A 347 -6.52 8.83 -15.72
C LYS A 347 -5.29 9.29 -16.49
N VAL A 348 -4.16 9.20 -15.81
CA VAL A 348 -2.86 9.54 -16.41
C VAL A 348 -2.59 8.61 -17.60
N TYR A 349 -2.43 9.20 -18.75
CA TYR A 349 -2.21 8.56 -20.01
C TYR A 349 -0.91 9.09 -20.63
N LEU A 350 -0.17 8.23 -21.28
CA LEU A 350 1.03 8.63 -22.00
C LEU A 350 0.81 8.44 -23.51
N ALA A 351 0.74 9.54 -24.23
CA ALA A 351 0.66 9.52 -25.68
C ALA A 351 2.03 9.71 -26.31
N CYS A 352 2.25 9.03 -27.40
CA CYS A 352 3.41 9.28 -28.24
C CYS A 352 3.34 10.69 -28.85
N PRO A 353 4.35 11.55 -28.62
CA PRO A 353 4.32 12.93 -29.17
C PRO A 353 4.39 12.97 -30.70
N ASN A 354 4.80 11.88 -31.34
CA ASN A 354 4.92 11.80 -32.78
C ASN A 354 3.63 11.37 -33.49
N CYS A 355 2.90 10.38 -32.95
CA CYS A 355 1.72 9.83 -33.60
C CYS A 355 0.45 9.83 -32.73
N GLY A 356 0.50 10.29 -31.49
CA GLY A 356 -0.64 10.32 -30.57
C GLY A 356 -1.06 8.97 -29.97
N ALA A 357 -0.51 7.85 -30.43
CA ALA A 357 -0.86 6.53 -29.93
C ALA A 357 -0.39 6.31 -28.49
N SER A 358 -1.06 5.41 -27.76
CA SER A 358 -0.68 5.05 -26.39
C SER A 358 0.72 4.45 -26.32
N LEU A 359 1.58 5.01 -25.46
CA LEU A 359 2.91 4.50 -25.19
C LEU A 359 2.87 3.38 -24.18
N SER A 360 3.38 2.21 -24.59
CA SER A 360 3.62 1.10 -23.66
C SER A 360 5.02 1.21 -23.08
N LEU A 361 5.11 1.34 -21.74
CA LEU A 361 6.39 1.37 -21.05
C LEU A 361 7.03 -0.04 -20.84
N LYS A 362 6.43 -1.09 -21.46
CA LYS A 362 6.95 -2.45 -21.35
C LYS A 362 8.30 -2.65 -22.06
N ASN A 363 8.52 -1.90 -23.14
CA ASN A 363 9.73 -1.99 -23.97
C ASN A 363 10.53 -0.68 -23.93
N GLY A 364 10.68 -0.09 -22.74
CA GLY A 364 11.20 1.26 -22.63
C GLY A 364 10.16 2.30 -23.04
N CYS A 365 10.53 3.31 -23.80
CA CYS A 365 9.61 4.33 -24.33
C CYS A 365 9.39 4.19 -25.85
N LYS A 366 9.68 3.04 -26.45
CA LYS A 366 9.50 2.83 -27.88
C LYS A 366 8.02 2.74 -28.24
N CYS A 367 7.59 3.58 -29.17
CA CYS A 367 6.24 3.53 -29.69
C CYS A 367 6.06 2.32 -30.60
N LEU A 368 5.07 1.48 -30.32
CA LEU A 368 4.79 0.28 -31.12
C LEU A 368 4.18 0.60 -32.50
N TYR A 369 3.67 1.81 -32.69
CA TYR A 369 3.00 2.21 -33.93
C TYR A 369 3.94 2.94 -34.88
N CYS A 370 4.71 3.92 -34.43
CA CYS A 370 5.61 4.70 -35.27
C CYS A 370 7.08 4.44 -35.02
N ASN A 371 7.43 3.51 -34.16
CA ASN A 371 8.80 3.15 -33.74
C ASN A 371 9.66 4.30 -33.19
N SER A 372 9.07 5.48 -32.95
CA SER A 372 9.81 6.58 -32.30
C SER A 372 10.15 6.25 -30.85
N GLU A 373 11.27 6.78 -30.37
CA GLU A 373 11.74 6.62 -28.98
C GLU A 373 11.76 8.00 -28.29
N PRO A 374 10.60 8.52 -27.84
CA PRO A 374 10.55 9.83 -27.22
C PRO A 374 11.26 9.81 -25.88
N ASP A 375 11.98 10.89 -25.56
CA ASP A 375 12.51 11.07 -24.19
C ASP A 375 11.34 11.25 -23.22
N LEU A 376 11.23 10.32 -22.27
CA LEU A 376 10.14 10.29 -21.30
C LEU A 376 10.08 11.60 -20.48
N ALA A 377 11.21 12.24 -20.22
CA ALA A 377 11.26 13.54 -19.51
C ALA A 377 10.46 14.65 -20.22
N ASN A 378 10.21 14.52 -21.53
CA ASN A 378 9.40 15.49 -22.28
C ASN A 378 7.89 15.33 -22.04
N ILE A 379 7.45 14.21 -21.52
CA ILE A 379 6.02 13.87 -21.38
C ILE A 379 5.61 13.45 -19.97
N ASP A 380 6.55 12.88 -19.19
CA ASP A 380 6.27 12.37 -17.85
C ASP A 380 7.44 12.60 -16.91
N TRP A 381 7.23 12.35 -15.61
CA TRP A 381 8.23 12.49 -14.58
C TRP A 381 9.29 11.39 -14.66
N VAL A 382 10.57 11.77 -14.70
CA VAL A 382 11.73 10.89 -14.60
C VAL A 382 12.55 11.21 -13.36
N ILE A 383 13.29 10.21 -12.87
CA ILE A 383 14.20 10.43 -11.74
C ILE A 383 15.51 11.01 -12.28
N ASP A 384 15.85 12.22 -11.82
CA ASP A 384 17.03 12.95 -12.23
C ASP A 384 18.15 12.90 -11.18
N GLN A 385 17.79 12.67 -9.92
CA GLN A 385 18.73 12.46 -8.82
C GLN A 385 18.18 11.46 -7.83
N TYR A 386 19.07 10.62 -7.29
CA TYR A 386 18.75 9.58 -6.33
C TYR A 386 19.81 9.50 -5.25
N ASP A 387 19.45 9.82 -4.01
CA ASP A 387 20.35 9.83 -2.87
C ASP A 387 19.84 8.88 -1.78
N VAL A 388 20.68 7.94 -1.35
CA VAL A 388 20.40 7.09 -0.20
C VAL A 388 20.76 7.85 1.07
N VAL A 389 19.74 8.16 1.88
CA VAL A 389 19.91 8.95 3.11
C VAL A 389 20.29 8.05 4.30
N THR A 390 19.62 6.94 4.44
CA THR A 390 19.92 5.91 5.47
C THR A 390 19.49 4.54 4.99
N GLY A 391 20.32 3.56 5.21
CA GLY A 391 20.06 2.15 4.89
C GLY A 391 21.39 1.40 4.94
N SER A 392 21.60 0.56 5.96
CA SER A 392 22.67 -0.44 5.95
C SER A 392 22.12 -1.73 5.33
N MET A 393 22.76 -2.23 4.31
CA MET A 393 22.60 -3.63 3.92
C MET A 393 23.39 -4.55 4.86
#